data_6970cab3222def4fa203cc7e6d4be4ca
#
_entry.id   6970cab3222def4fa203cc7e6d4be4ca
#
_cell.length_a   1.000
_cell.length_b   1.000
_cell.length_c   1.000
_cell.angle_alpha   90.00
_cell.angle_beta   90.00
_cell.angle_gamma   90.00
#
_symmetry.space_group_name_H-M   'P 1'
#
loop_
_entity.id
_entity.type
_entity.pdbx_description
1 polymer ?
#
loop_
_entity_poly.entity_id
_entity_poly.type
_entity_poly.pdbx_seq_one_letter_code
_entity_poly.pdbx_strand_id
1 'polypeptide(L)'
;MAAGITRQYLNKIESGGAAPSEDVKEHLLQALERYNPESPLTMLFDYVRIRFPTTDVQFVVSKILRLKLDFMIHEDYGFYNYPEHYYMGDIFVLVSPDVEKGVLLELKGKGCRQFENFLLAQHRSWYDFLMDALVEGGVIKRLDLAINDTVGILDIPELTKKCRNEECISVFRSFKSYRSGELVQSREENKSSMGNTLYIGSLKSEVYFCIYEKDYEQLVKYDIPLEETSIKNRFEIRLKNERAYYAVRDLLTYHDAERTAFSIINRYVRFVDKDDTKRRSEWQTNERWAWFLGKDRGRLKLTTQPEPYDFNRTLNWLARQVASTLQVAETLDKQNDTTIIRDMVKNAKLTDRLKKVLQQLSVSTEVMIMEE
;
A
#
# COMPACT_ATOMS: atom_id res chain seq x y z
N MET A 1 17.43 11.30 0.83
CA MET A 1 17.28 12.68 0.29
C MET A 1 16.44 12.57 -0.98
N ALA A 2 15.25 13.16 -0.97
CA ALA A 2 14.21 12.89 -1.96
C ALA A 2 14.51 13.35 -3.41
N ALA A 3 15.51 14.18 -3.61
CA ALA A 3 15.85 14.74 -4.93
C ALA A 3 17.17 14.23 -5.53
N GLY A 4 17.75 13.16 -4.97
CA GLY A 4 19.02 12.60 -5.46
C GLY A 4 20.24 13.52 -5.36
N ILE A 5 20.13 14.67 -4.69
CA ILE A 5 21.22 15.65 -4.53
C ILE A 5 21.71 15.72 -3.09
N THR A 6 22.99 16.06 -2.91
CA THR A 6 23.57 16.19 -1.56
C THR A 6 23.07 17.45 -0.87
N ARG A 7 22.99 17.43 0.47
CA ARG A 7 22.66 18.60 1.29
C ARG A 7 23.58 19.79 1.02
N GLN A 8 24.86 19.51 0.79
CA GLN A 8 25.85 20.57 0.50
C GLN A 8 25.58 21.25 -0.84
N TYR A 9 25.14 20.49 -1.86
CA TYR A 9 24.81 21.06 -3.16
C TYR A 9 23.50 21.83 -3.11
N LEU A 10 22.50 21.33 -2.38
CA LEU A 10 21.25 22.07 -2.13
C LEU A 10 21.52 23.43 -1.46
N ASN A 11 22.32 23.47 -0.39
CA ASN A 11 22.70 24.68 0.30
C ASN A 11 23.43 25.68 -0.63
N LYS A 12 24.25 25.20 -1.57
CA LYS A 12 24.89 26.08 -2.58
C LYS A 12 23.88 26.69 -3.54
N ILE A 13 22.86 25.94 -3.95
CA ILE A 13 21.76 26.44 -4.78
C ILE A 13 20.96 27.49 -4.03
N GLU A 14 20.56 27.22 -2.78
CA GLU A 14 19.78 28.13 -1.92
C GLU A 14 20.55 29.43 -1.62
N SER A 15 21.86 29.36 -1.46
CA SER A 15 22.72 30.54 -1.23
C SER A 15 23.10 31.29 -2.52
N GLY A 16 22.63 30.86 -3.68
CA GLY A 16 22.99 31.46 -4.98
C GLY A 16 24.41 31.12 -5.45
N GLY A 17 25.14 30.24 -4.76
CA GLY A 17 26.50 29.83 -5.07
C GLY A 17 26.64 28.80 -6.19
N ALA A 18 25.52 28.24 -6.67
CA ALA A 18 25.47 27.35 -7.84
C ALA A 18 24.13 27.46 -8.54
N ALA A 19 24.13 27.50 -9.89
CA ALA A 19 22.94 27.38 -10.70
C ALA A 19 22.65 25.91 -10.94
N PRO A 20 21.43 25.39 -10.62
CA PRO A 20 21.06 24.00 -10.90
C PRO A 20 20.89 23.78 -12.41
N SER A 21 21.31 22.60 -12.91
CA SER A 21 20.95 22.16 -14.26
C SER A 21 19.44 21.95 -14.38
N GLU A 22 18.91 21.91 -15.61
CA GLU A 22 17.47 21.67 -15.82
C GLU A 22 17.01 20.34 -15.20
N ASP A 23 17.81 19.26 -15.30
CA ASP A 23 17.53 17.98 -14.67
C ASP A 23 17.44 18.09 -13.13
N VAL A 24 18.36 18.86 -12.52
CA VAL A 24 18.34 19.10 -11.07
C VAL A 24 17.15 19.97 -10.67
N LYS A 25 16.76 20.94 -11.48
CA LYS A 25 15.54 21.73 -11.25
C LYS A 25 14.30 20.84 -11.31
N GLU A 26 14.22 19.97 -12.31
CA GLU A 26 13.11 19.04 -12.47
C GLU A 26 13.04 18.08 -11.28
N HIS A 27 14.14 17.47 -10.85
CA HIS A 27 14.21 16.62 -9.66
C HIS A 27 13.86 17.37 -8.37
N LEU A 28 14.29 18.62 -8.22
CA LEU A 28 13.92 19.45 -7.09
C LEU A 28 12.42 19.78 -7.10
N LEU A 29 11.89 20.17 -8.27
CA LEU A 29 10.45 20.41 -8.42
C LEU A 29 9.65 19.17 -8.14
N GLN A 30 10.04 18.00 -8.67
CA GLN A 30 9.39 16.72 -8.38
C GLN A 30 9.48 16.36 -6.89
N ALA A 31 10.60 16.64 -6.22
CA ALA A 31 10.75 16.38 -4.80
C ALA A 31 9.89 17.34 -3.95
N LEU A 32 9.83 18.62 -4.31
CA LEU A 32 8.95 19.62 -3.68
C LEU A 32 7.48 19.29 -3.93
N GLU A 33 7.15 18.83 -5.11
CA GLU A 33 5.82 18.38 -5.49
C GLU A 33 5.39 17.11 -4.75
N ARG A 34 6.32 16.19 -4.46
CA ARG A 34 6.10 15.01 -3.60
C ARG A 34 5.90 15.42 -2.14
N TYR A 35 6.60 16.46 -1.71
CA TYR A 35 6.51 17.01 -0.36
C TYR A 35 5.60 18.25 -0.38
N ASN A 36 4.30 18.04 -0.58
CA ASN A 36 3.30 19.08 -0.33
C ASN A 36 2.64 18.81 1.03
N PRO A 37 3.10 19.43 2.12
CA PRO A 37 2.53 19.23 3.45
C PRO A 37 1.09 19.74 3.58
N GLU A 38 0.61 20.50 2.59
CA GLU A 38 -0.74 21.08 2.55
C GLU A 38 -1.73 20.24 1.74
N SER A 39 -1.29 19.18 1.06
CA SER A 39 -2.23 18.33 0.33
C SER A 39 -3.00 17.43 1.32
N PRO A 40 -4.31 17.66 1.49
CA PRO A 40 -5.14 16.86 2.39
C PRO A 40 -5.45 15.46 1.83
N LEU A 41 -5.06 15.22 0.59
CA LEU A 41 -5.15 13.93 -0.07
C LEU A 41 -3.78 13.50 -0.58
N THR A 42 -3.51 12.20 -0.47
CA THR A 42 -2.35 11.55 -1.09
C THR A 42 -2.79 10.29 -1.84
N MET A 43 -2.10 9.93 -2.92
CA MET A 43 -2.41 8.72 -3.67
C MET A 43 -1.19 7.81 -3.76
N LEU A 44 -1.44 6.50 -3.69
CA LEU A 44 -0.40 5.48 -3.73
C LEU A 44 -0.89 4.17 -4.36
N PHE A 45 0.04 3.33 -4.79
CA PHE A 45 -0.26 1.95 -5.14
C PHE A 45 -0.47 1.13 -3.87
N ASP A 46 -1.62 0.45 -3.76
CA ASP A 46 -1.94 -0.40 -2.59
C ASP A 46 -1.94 -1.89 -2.92
N TYR A 47 -2.01 -2.23 -4.19
CA TYR A 47 -1.91 -3.61 -4.66
C TYR A 47 -1.40 -3.66 -6.10
N VAL A 48 -0.41 -4.51 -6.35
CA VAL A 48 0.07 -4.83 -7.70
C VAL A 48 0.21 -6.34 -7.81
N ARG A 49 -0.39 -6.94 -8.85
CA ARG A 49 -0.22 -8.34 -9.19
C ARG A 49 0.02 -8.48 -10.68
N ILE A 50 1.14 -9.12 -11.03
CA ILE A 50 1.57 -9.29 -12.42
C ILE A 50 1.93 -10.76 -12.64
N ARG A 51 1.40 -11.36 -13.69
CA ARG A 51 1.77 -12.70 -14.12
C ARG A 51 2.77 -12.62 -15.27
N PHE A 52 3.85 -13.37 -15.19
CA PHE A 52 4.84 -13.53 -16.27
C PHE A 52 4.70 -14.91 -16.90
N PRO A 53 4.65 -15.02 -18.24
CA PRO A 53 4.53 -16.31 -18.95
C PRO A 53 5.90 -17.03 -19.01
N THR A 54 6.50 -17.28 -17.86
CA THR A 54 7.79 -17.96 -17.69
C THR A 54 7.74 -18.80 -16.41
N THR A 55 8.51 -19.86 -16.35
CA THR A 55 8.76 -20.65 -15.13
C THR A 55 10.04 -20.22 -14.40
N ASP A 56 10.79 -19.29 -14.98
CA ASP A 56 12.06 -18.81 -14.45
C ASP A 56 11.82 -17.71 -13.40
N VAL A 57 11.88 -18.10 -12.13
CA VAL A 57 11.78 -17.17 -10.99
C VAL A 57 12.97 -16.21 -10.95
N GLN A 58 14.18 -16.69 -11.31
CA GLN A 58 15.38 -15.87 -11.30
C GLN A 58 15.22 -14.68 -12.26
N PHE A 59 14.65 -14.91 -13.45
CA PHE A 59 14.34 -13.85 -14.39
C PHE A 59 13.44 -12.78 -13.79
N VAL A 60 12.33 -13.18 -13.15
CA VAL A 60 11.38 -12.22 -12.56
C VAL A 60 11.99 -11.45 -11.40
N VAL A 61 12.75 -12.14 -10.53
CA VAL A 61 13.37 -11.50 -9.37
C VAL A 61 14.53 -10.58 -9.79
N SER A 62 15.43 -11.05 -10.65
CA SER A 62 16.64 -10.28 -10.97
C SER A 62 16.42 -9.22 -12.05
N LYS A 63 15.56 -9.48 -13.05
CA LYS A 63 15.35 -8.55 -14.17
C LYS A 63 14.21 -7.56 -13.90
N ILE A 64 13.10 -8.03 -13.32
CA ILE A 64 11.90 -7.20 -13.12
C ILE A 64 11.96 -6.46 -11.79
N LEU A 65 12.15 -7.20 -10.70
CA LEU A 65 12.27 -6.61 -9.35
C LEU A 65 13.65 -5.98 -9.13
N ARG A 66 14.66 -6.38 -9.90
CA ARG A 66 16.09 -6.05 -9.75
C ARG A 66 16.58 -6.34 -8.33
N LEU A 67 16.18 -7.51 -7.81
CA LEU A 67 16.57 -8.02 -6.50
C LEU A 67 17.43 -9.28 -6.65
N LYS A 68 18.29 -9.54 -5.67
CA LYS A 68 19.07 -10.78 -5.59
C LYS A 68 18.21 -11.88 -4.98
N LEU A 69 18.00 -12.97 -5.72
CA LEU A 69 17.19 -14.12 -5.29
C LEU A 69 17.71 -14.75 -3.98
N ASP A 70 19.04 -14.67 -3.76
CA ASP A 70 19.70 -15.20 -2.57
C ASP A 70 19.19 -14.58 -1.25
N PHE A 71 18.57 -13.42 -1.30
CA PHE A 71 17.93 -12.82 -0.12
C PHE A 71 16.49 -13.27 0.07
N MET A 72 15.84 -13.89 -0.92
CA MET A 72 14.46 -14.36 -0.77
C MET A 72 14.40 -15.70 -0.03
N ILE A 73 13.34 -15.89 0.74
CA ILE A 73 13.03 -17.14 1.41
C ILE A 73 12.20 -17.99 0.45
N HIS A 74 12.58 -19.23 0.24
CA HIS A 74 11.83 -20.22 -0.52
C HIS A 74 10.98 -21.09 0.41
N GLU A 75 9.74 -21.37 0.00
CA GLU A 75 8.83 -22.30 0.67
C GLU A 75 8.20 -23.25 -0.36
N ASP A 76 8.19 -24.55 -0.05
CA ASP A 76 7.66 -25.65 -0.89
C ASP A 76 6.12 -25.73 -0.85
N TYR A 77 5.46 -24.64 -0.55
CA TYR A 77 4.02 -24.49 -0.64
C TYR A 77 3.67 -23.09 -1.15
N GLY A 78 2.50 -22.93 -1.69
CA GLY A 78 2.04 -21.67 -2.23
C GLY A 78 0.55 -21.45 -2.02
N PHE A 79 0.03 -20.37 -2.60
CA PHE A 79 -1.38 -20.01 -2.61
C PHE A 79 -1.85 -19.76 -4.05
N TYR A 80 -3.16 -19.63 -4.26
CA TYR A 80 -3.75 -19.57 -5.61
C TYR A 80 -3.41 -20.79 -6.48
N ASN A 81 -3.26 -21.97 -5.85
CA ASN A 81 -2.84 -23.24 -6.48
C ASN A 81 -1.43 -23.18 -7.11
N TYR A 82 -0.55 -22.30 -6.67
CA TYR A 82 0.88 -22.36 -6.97
C TYR A 82 1.53 -23.33 -5.98
N PRO A 83 2.45 -24.24 -6.42
CA PRO A 83 3.06 -25.22 -5.55
C PRO A 83 4.14 -24.65 -4.62
N GLU A 84 4.76 -23.56 -5.00
CA GLU A 84 5.87 -22.95 -4.25
C GLU A 84 5.87 -21.43 -4.39
N HIS A 85 6.60 -20.77 -3.50
CA HIS A 85 6.80 -19.34 -3.60
C HIS A 85 8.12 -18.88 -2.98
N TYR A 86 8.60 -17.75 -3.46
CA TYR A 86 9.71 -16.99 -2.90
C TYR A 86 9.16 -15.70 -2.30
N TYR A 87 9.73 -15.27 -1.16
CA TYR A 87 9.29 -14.02 -0.56
C TYR A 87 10.40 -13.30 0.19
N MET A 88 10.26 -11.98 0.30
CA MET A 88 11.07 -11.13 1.13
C MET A 88 10.14 -10.10 1.79
N GLY A 89 9.97 -10.21 3.10
CA GLY A 89 8.92 -9.45 3.79
C GLY A 89 7.52 -9.78 3.25
N ASP A 90 6.84 -8.75 2.72
CA ASP A 90 5.51 -8.88 2.09
C ASP A 90 5.56 -8.80 0.54
N ILE A 91 6.74 -8.99 -0.06
CA ILE A 91 6.96 -9.13 -1.52
C ILE A 91 6.93 -10.62 -1.85
N PHE A 92 5.98 -11.08 -2.67
CA PHE A 92 5.78 -12.49 -2.98
C PHE A 92 5.94 -12.77 -4.47
N VAL A 93 6.67 -13.84 -4.79
CA VAL A 93 6.85 -14.37 -6.14
C VAL A 93 6.47 -15.84 -6.12
N LEU A 94 5.30 -16.17 -6.66
CA LEU A 94 4.78 -17.54 -6.70
C LEU A 94 5.19 -18.18 -8.03
N VAL A 95 5.58 -19.42 -7.99
CA VAL A 95 6.13 -20.14 -9.15
C VAL A 95 5.27 -21.36 -9.46
N SER A 96 5.02 -21.59 -10.74
CA SER A 96 4.39 -22.79 -11.26
C SER A 96 5.29 -23.44 -12.29
N PRO A 97 5.38 -24.78 -12.33
CA PRO A 97 6.05 -25.49 -13.42
C PRO A 97 5.28 -25.40 -14.74
N ASP A 98 4.01 -24.99 -14.71
CA ASP A 98 3.17 -24.77 -15.87
C ASP A 98 3.40 -23.35 -16.42
N VAL A 99 3.90 -23.25 -17.64
CA VAL A 99 4.19 -21.97 -18.34
C VAL A 99 2.94 -21.11 -18.53
N GLU A 100 1.77 -21.75 -18.75
CA GLU A 100 0.51 -20.97 -18.89
C GLU A 100 0.16 -20.26 -17.59
N LYS A 101 0.47 -20.84 -16.46
CA LYS A 101 0.32 -20.25 -15.15
C LYS A 101 1.51 -19.33 -14.81
N GLY A 102 2.71 -19.76 -15.11
CA GLY A 102 3.95 -19.01 -15.02
C GLY A 102 4.32 -18.55 -13.62
N VAL A 103 5.03 -17.44 -13.55
CA VAL A 103 5.42 -16.77 -12.30
C VAL A 103 4.46 -15.62 -12.00
N LEU A 104 4.00 -15.53 -10.76
CA LEU A 104 3.08 -14.50 -10.28
C LEU A 104 3.76 -13.63 -9.22
N LEU A 105 4.02 -12.39 -9.57
CA LEU A 105 4.44 -11.37 -8.62
C LEU A 105 3.22 -10.77 -7.91
N GLU A 106 3.30 -10.65 -6.58
CA GLU A 106 2.25 -10.06 -5.78
C GLU A 106 2.83 -9.13 -4.71
N LEU A 107 2.40 -7.87 -4.75
CA LEU A 107 2.69 -6.82 -3.78
C LEU A 107 1.37 -6.34 -3.19
N LYS A 108 1.17 -6.51 -1.88
CA LYS A 108 -0.05 -6.09 -1.16
C LYS A 108 0.31 -5.06 -0.10
N GLY A 109 -0.38 -3.93 -0.03
CA GLY A 109 -0.25 -2.97 1.05
C GLY A 109 1.19 -2.75 1.51
N LYS A 110 1.62 -3.42 2.58
CA LYS A 110 3.01 -3.39 3.06
C LYS A 110 4.02 -3.84 2.01
N GLY A 111 3.70 -4.84 1.18
CA GLY A 111 4.57 -5.27 0.09
C GLY A 111 4.83 -4.16 -0.93
N CYS A 112 3.83 -3.32 -1.23
CA CYS A 112 4.05 -2.13 -2.04
C CYS A 112 4.98 -1.14 -1.33
N ARG A 113 4.77 -0.89 -0.02
CA ARG A 113 5.64 0.00 0.79
C ARG A 113 7.07 -0.49 0.85
N GLN A 114 7.27 -1.79 1.05
CA GLN A 114 8.60 -2.41 1.06
C GLN A 114 9.25 -2.34 -0.32
N PHE A 115 8.49 -2.59 -1.38
CA PHE A 115 9.02 -2.49 -2.74
C PHE A 115 9.40 -1.05 -3.12
N GLU A 116 8.69 -0.05 -2.63
CA GLU A 116 9.07 1.37 -2.79
C GLU A 116 10.43 1.69 -2.20
N ASN A 117 10.82 1.02 -1.10
CA ASN A 117 12.17 1.16 -0.54
C ASN A 117 13.25 0.65 -1.53
N PHE A 118 12.98 -0.46 -2.24
CA PHE A 118 13.86 -0.95 -3.29
C PHE A 118 13.84 -0.06 -4.53
N LEU A 119 12.67 0.41 -4.96
CA LEU A 119 12.58 1.36 -6.08
C LEU A 119 13.40 2.62 -5.82
N LEU A 120 13.35 3.12 -4.58
CA LEU A 120 14.15 4.28 -4.18
C LEU A 120 15.65 3.99 -4.27
N ALA A 121 16.12 2.84 -3.74
CA ALA A 121 17.53 2.42 -3.82
C ALA A 121 18.00 2.19 -5.26
N GLN A 122 17.10 1.77 -6.15
CA GLN A 122 17.35 1.56 -7.57
C GLN A 122 17.20 2.82 -8.43
N HIS A 123 16.90 3.97 -7.85
CA HIS A 123 16.55 5.20 -8.56
C HIS A 123 15.43 5.04 -9.59
N ARG A 124 14.47 4.15 -9.33
CA ARG A 124 13.32 3.84 -10.18
C ARG A 124 12.02 4.34 -9.57
N SER A 125 11.10 4.72 -10.44
CA SER A 125 9.70 5.00 -10.08
C SER A 125 8.80 3.76 -10.28
N TRP A 126 7.56 3.84 -9.82
CA TRP A 126 6.52 2.88 -10.16
C TRP A 126 6.27 2.81 -11.68
N TYR A 127 6.43 3.92 -12.40
CA TYR A 127 6.25 3.96 -13.85
C TYR A 127 7.33 3.15 -14.56
N ASP A 128 8.59 3.27 -14.15
CA ASP A 128 9.71 2.49 -14.70
C ASP A 128 9.51 1.00 -14.46
N PHE A 129 9.15 0.62 -13.23
CA PHE A 129 8.86 -0.77 -12.89
C PHE A 129 7.70 -1.35 -13.71
N LEU A 130 6.58 -0.63 -13.85
CA LEU A 130 5.42 -1.10 -14.61
C LEU A 130 5.74 -1.17 -16.11
N MET A 131 6.55 -0.25 -16.64
CA MET A 131 7.02 -0.28 -18.02
C MET A 131 7.91 -1.50 -18.26
N ASP A 132 8.93 -1.73 -17.42
CA ASP A 132 9.80 -2.89 -17.50
C ASP A 132 8.99 -4.19 -17.45
N ALA A 133 8.04 -4.28 -16.52
CA ALA A 133 7.20 -5.46 -16.39
C ALA A 133 6.37 -5.74 -17.66
N LEU A 134 5.82 -4.71 -18.31
CA LEU A 134 5.05 -4.87 -19.55
C LEU A 134 5.94 -5.22 -20.74
N VAL A 135 7.09 -4.58 -20.87
CA VAL A 135 8.07 -4.86 -21.94
C VAL A 135 8.53 -6.32 -21.89
N GLU A 136 8.73 -6.86 -20.69
CA GLU A 136 9.14 -8.26 -20.48
C GLU A 136 7.94 -9.24 -20.45
N GLY A 137 6.81 -8.86 -21.02
CA GLY A 137 5.64 -9.73 -21.23
C GLY A 137 4.77 -9.95 -20.01
N GLY A 138 4.90 -9.11 -18.99
CA GLY A 138 4.05 -9.16 -17.78
C GLY A 138 2.59 -8.85 -18.09
N VAL A 139 1.70 -9.68 -17.56
CA VAL A 139 0.24 -9.53 -17.68
C VAL A 139 -0.31 -9.00 -16.37
N ILE A 140 -0.80 -7.78 -16.39
CA ILE A 140 -1.37 -7.14 -15.19
C ILE A 140 -2.65 -7.88 -14.78
N LYS A 141 -2.65 -8.45 -13.58
CA LYS A 141 -3.79 -9.20 -13.02
C LYS A 141 -4.60 -8.39 -12.02
N ARG A 142 -3.95 -7.47 -11.31
CA ARG A 142 -4.60 -6.58 -10.36
C ARG A 142 -3.77 -5.32 -10.14
N LEU A 143 -4.48 -4.20 -10.01
CA LEU A 143 -3.95 -2.91 -9.58
C LEU A 143 -4.97 -2.26 -8.65
N ASP A 144 -4.53 -1.89 -7.44
CA ASP A 144 -5.35 -1.06 -6.55
C ASP A 144 -4.64 0.29 -6.36
N LEU A 145 -5.36 1.37 -6.68
CA LEU A 145 -4.94 2.74 -6.40
C LEU A 145 -5.67 3.22 -5.15
N ALA A 146 -4.95 3.67 -4.16
CA ALA A 146 -5.51 4.16 -2.92
C ALA A 146 -5.34 5.68 -2.80
N ILE A 147 -6.42 6.38 -2.45
CA ILE A 147 -6.44 7.80 -2.12
C ILE A 147 -6.67 7.91 -0.62
N ASN A 148 -5.69 8.42 0.09
CA ASN A 148 -5.79 8.71 1.52
C ASN A 148 -6.39 10.10 1.72
N ASP A 149 -7.30 10.19 2.65
CA ASP A 149 -7.95 11.42 3.10
C ASP A 149 -7.53 11.69 4.54
N THR A 150 -6.78 12.78 4.73
CA THR A 150 -6.27 13.17 6.05
C THR A 150 -7.18 14.14 6.81
N VAL A 151 -8.18 14.71 6.12
CA VAL A 151 -9.09 15.72 6.69
C VAL A 151 -10.51 15.21 6.97
N GLY A 152 -10.82 13.97 6.56
CA GLY A 152 -12.14 13.38 6.76
C GLY A 152 -13.20 13.91 5.78
N ILE A 153 -12.80 14.28 4.55
CA ILE A 153 -13.74 14.73 3.52
C ILE A 153 -14.67 13.60 3.07
N LEU A 154 -14.19 12.35 3.09
CA LEU A 154 -14.95 11.16 2.78
C LEU A 154 -15.68 10.66 4.05
N ASP A 155 -16.85 11.17 4.31
CA ASP A 155 -17.70 10.72 5.41
C ASP A 155 -18.39 9.40 5.02
N ILE A 156 -17.85 8.27 5.47
CA ILE A 156 -18.32 6.94 5.06
C ILE A 156 -19.77 6.66 5.51
N PRO A 157 -20.19 7.00 6.73
CA PRO A 157 -21.58 6.93 7.14
C PRO A 157 -22.51 7.73 6.22
N GLU A 158 -22.16 8.98 5.87
CA GLU A 158 -22.97 9.82 4.98
C GLU A 158 -23.00 9.28 3.54
N LEU A 159 -21.86 8.84 3.00
CA LEU A 159 -21.82 8.19 1.68
C LEU A 159 -22.68 6.92 1.64
N THR A 160 -22.69 6.15 2.74
CA THR A 160 -23.54 4.96 2.87
C THR A 160 -25.02 5.34 2.89
N LYS A 161 -25.38 6.40 3.61
CA LYS A 161 -26.75 6.94 3.63
C LYS A 161 -27.17 7.41 2.24
N LYS A 162 -26.30 8.13 1.54
CA LYS A 162 -26.56 8.55 0.14
C LYS A 162 -26.80 7.37 -0.80
N CYS A 163 -26.05 6.27 -0.66
CA CYS A 163 -26.31 5.04 -1.42
C CYS A 163 -27.71 4.46 -1.14
N ARG A 164 -28.17 4.49 0.12
CA ARG A 164 -29.52 4.01 0.50
C ARG A 164 -30.65 4.92 0.02
N ASN A 165 -30.39 6.21 -0.04
CA ASN A 165 -31.35 7.24 -0.44
C ASN A 165 -31.37 7.49 -1.95
N GLU A 166 -30.73 6.64 -2.76
CA GLU A 166 -30.61 6.81 -4.21
C GLU A 166 -29.82 8.05 -4.66
N GLU A 167 -29.09 8.70 -3.77
CA GLU A 167 -28.23 9.86 -4.02
C GLU A 167 -26.82 9.46 -4.49
N CYS A 168 -26.64 8.22 -4.89
CA CYS A 168 -25.46 7.72 -5.59
C CYS A 168 -25.84 7.35 -7.02
N ILE A 169 -25.42 8.16 -7.99
CA ILE A 169 -25.60 7.87 -9.41
C ILE A 169 -24.42 7.02 -9.86
N SER A 170 -24.69 5.80 -10.30
CA SER A 170 -23.64 4.83 -10.57
C SER A 170 -24.03 3.87 -11.70
N VAL A 171 -23.03 3.41 -12.45
CA VAL A 171 -23.16 2.28 -13.37
C VAL A 171 -23.06 0.93 -12.65
N PHE A 172 -22.62 0.92 -11.40
CA PHE A 172 -22.68 -0.26 -10.55
C PHE A 172 -24.11 -0.54 -10.10
N ARG A 173 -24.45 -1.83 -9.96
CA ARG A 173 -25.81 -2.26 -9.58
C ARG A 173 -26.00 -2.45 -8.08
N SER A 174 -24.92 -2.48 -7.32
CA SER A 174 -24.98 -2.80 -5.89
C SER A 174 -23.89 -2.12 -5.09
N PHE A 175 -24.18 -1.91 -3.82
CA PHE A 175 -23.22 -1.56 -2.82
C PHE A 175 -23.36 -2.50 -1.60
N LYS A 176 -22.34 -2.56 -0.76
CA LYS A 176 -22.36 -3.23 0.55
C LYS A 176 -21.75 -2.30 1.56
N SER A 177 -22.35 -2.19 2.73
CA SER A 177 -21.78 -1.43 3.83
C SER A 177 -21.62 -2.34 5.06
N TYR A 178 -20.51 -2.16 5.76
CA TYR A 178 -20.22 -2.84 7.00
C TYR A 178 -19.95 -1.78 8.06
N ARG A 179 -20.56 -1.97 9.22
CA ARG A 179 -20.27 -1.22 10.44
C ARG A 179 -19.78 -2.24 11.46
N SER A 180 -18.58 -2.06 11.94
CA SER A 180 -18.00 -2.90 12.99
C SER A 180 -18.12 -2.19 14.33
N GLY A 181 -18.32 -2.95 15.40
CA GLY A 181 -18.41 -2.45 16.76
C GLY A 181 -17.94 -3.51 17.75
N GLU A 182 -17.41 -3.07 18.87
CA GLU A 182 -16.98 -3.91 19.96
C GLU A 182 -18.14 -4.23 20.89
N LEU A 183 -18.24 -5.46 21.37
CA LEU A 183 -19.23 -5.88 22.38
C LEU A 183 -18.74 -5.49 23.77
N VAL A 184 -18.60 -4.19 24.03
CA VAL A 184 -18.19 -3.66 25.33
C VAL A 184 -19.38 -3.00 26.02
N GLN A 185 -19.48 -3.19 27.33
CA GLN A 185 -20.46 -2.47 28.19
C GLN A 185 -20.04 -1.00 28.42
N SER A 186 -19.55 -0.32 27.38
CA SER A 186 -19.24 1.10 27.48
C SER A 186 -20.52 1.92 27.33
N ARG A 187 -20.78 2.82 28.28
CA ARG A 187 -21.90 3.75 28.20
C ARG A 187 -21.70 4.89 27.19
N GLU A 188 -20.56 4.97 26.55
CA GLU A 188 -20.23 5.98 25.56
C GLU A 188 -20.36 5.39 24.15
N GLU A 189 -21.40 5.78 23.41
CA GLU A 189 -21.75 5.28 22.07
C GLU A 189 -20.59 5.38 21.06
N ASN A 190 -19.68 6.33 21.23
CA ASN A 190 -18.56 6.54 20.30
C ASN A 190 -17.34 5.65 20.56
N LYS A 191 -17.24 5.00 21.72
CA LYS A 191 -16.08 4.14 22.06
C LYS A 191 -16.20 2.70 21.57
N SER A 192 -17.38 2.29 21.11
CA SER A 192 -17.62 0.93 20.61
C SER A 192 -17.46 0.80 19.10
N SER A 193 -17.15 1.87 18.37
CA SER A 193 -16.98 1.82 16.92
C SER A 193 -15.62 1.22 16.54
N MET A 194 -15.63 0.24 15.64
CA MET A 194 -14.44 -0.36 15.02
C MET A 194 -14.34 0.02 13.53
N GLY A 195 -15.04 1.07 13.12
CA GLY A 195 -15.00 1.65 11.80
C GLY A 195 -16.08 1.18 10.83
N ASN A 196 -16.22 1.95 9.76
CA ASN A 196 -17.18 1.75 8.69
C ASN A 196 -16.44 1.44 7.37
N THR A 197 -17.05 0.57 6.55
CA THR A 197 -16.56 0.25 5.20
C THR A 197 -17.72 0.24 4.22
N LEU A 198 -17.55 0.93 3.10
CA LEU A 198 -18.49 0.97 1.98
C LEU A 198 -17.82 0.37 0.73
N TYR A 199 -18.41 -0.68 0.18
CA TYR A 199 -18.07 -1.21 -1.12
C TYR A 199 -19.10 -0.77 -2.15
N ILE A 200 -18.64 -0.24 -3.29
CA ILE A 200 -19.51 0.11 -4.43
C ILE A 200 -19.09 -0.75 -5.62
N GLY A 201 -20.04 -1.52 -6.14
CA GLY A 201 -19.80 -2.56 -7.14
C GLY A 201 -19.64 -3.95 -6.53
N SER A 202 -19.64 -4.97 -7.40
CA SER A 202 -19.45 -6.36 -6.99
C SER A 202 -17.98 -6.69 -6.75
N LEU A 203 -17.66 -7.36 -5.64
CA LEU A 203 -16.30 -7.84 -5.35
C LEU A 203 -15.78 -8.84 -6.40
N LYS A 204 -16.70 -9.45 -7.18
CA LYS A 204 -16.37 -10.36 -8.29
C LYS A 204 -16.09 -9.63 -9.60
N SER A 205 -16.48 -8.35 -9.71
CA SER A 205 -16.24 -7.53 -10.91
C SER A 205 -14.76 -7.19 -11.07
N GLU A 206 -14.39 -6.83 -12.28
CA GLU A 206 -13.05 -6.33 -12.59
C GLU A 206 -12.79 -4.91 -12.08
N VAL A 207 -13.86 -4.17 -11.75
CA VAL A 207 -13.80 -2.85 -11.11
C VAL A 207 -14.77 -2.82 -9.95
N TYR A 208 -14.32 -2.37 -8.80
CA TYR A 208 -15.14 -1.99 -7.67
C TYR A 208 -14.37 -1.05 -6.76
N PHE A 209 -15.07 -0.30 -5.94
CA PHE A 209 -14.50 0.64 -5.00
C PHE A 209 -14.66 0.15 -3.57
N CYS A 210 -13.66 0.44 -2.74
CA CYS A 210 -13.69 0.20 -1.30
C CYS A 210 -13.34 1.50 -0.60
N ILE A 211 -14.24 2.01 0.24
CA ILE A 211 -14.07 3.25 0.98
C ILE A 211 -14.21 2.91 2.45
N TYR A 212 -13.23 3.27 3.27
CA TYR A 212 -13.26 2.89 4.68
C TYR A 212 -12.51 3.87 5.59
N GLU A 213 -12.88 3.84 6.87
CA GLU A 213 -12.22 4.61 7.92
C GLU A 213 -10.87 3.95 8.24
N LYS A 214 -9.79 4.57 7.76
CA LYS A 214 -8.43 4.04 7.84
C LYS A 214 -7.85 4.16 9.24
N ASP A 215 -8.22 5.19 9.98
CA ASP A 215 -7.81 5.39 11.36
C ASP A 215 -8.32 4.25 12.26
N TYR A 216 -9.58 3.85 12.12
CA TYR A 216 -10.13 2.68 12.82
C TYR A 216 -9.48 1.37 12.40
N GLU A 217 -9.11 1.21 11.12
CA GLU A 217 -8.35 0.03 10.71
C GLU A 217 -6.99 -0.01 11.40
N GLN A 218 -6.32 1.12 11.55
CA GLN A 218 -5.03 1.23 12.24
C GLN A 218 -5.16 0.95 13.74
N LEU A 219 -6.20 1.48 14.38
CA LEU A 219 -6.52 1.18 15.78
C LEU A 219 -6.73 -0.32 16.00
N VAL A 220 -7.56 -0.96 15.18
CA VAL A 220 -7.92 -2.37 15.37
C VAL A 220 -6.77 -3.32 15.05
N LYS A 221 -5.99 -3.04 14.01
CA LYS A 221 -4.90 -3.94 13.56
C LYS A 221 -3.58 -3.73 14.29
N TYR A 222 -3.28 -2.49 14.64
CA TYR A 222 -1.96 -2.11 15.13
C TYR A 222 -1.98 -1.44 16.49
N ASP A 223 -3.19 -1.24 17.07
CA ASP A 223 -3.38 -0.58 18.38
C ASP A 223 -2.85 0.86 18.39
N ILE A 224 -2.97 1.54 17.24
CA ILE A 224 -2.57 2.95 17.10
C ILE A 224 -3.77 3.82 17.48
N PRO A 225 -3.64 4.69 18.49
CA PRO A 225 -4.72 5.61 18.90
C PRO A 225 -5.20 6.48 17.74
N LEU A 226 -6.49 6.80 17.69
CA LEU A 226 -7.09 7.60 16.62
C LEU A 226 -6.45 8.99 16.48
N GLU A 227 -5.94 9.54 17.59
CA GLU A 227 -5.26 10.83 17.65
C GLU A 227 -3.89 10.81 16.99
N GLU A 228 -3.25 9.64 16.93
CA GLU A 228 -1.91 9.45 16.35
C GLU A 228 -1.98 9.11 14.85
N THR A 229 -3.18 8.85 14.32
CA THR A 229 -3.35 8.51 12.92
C THR A 229 -3.43 9.76 12.05
N SER A 230 -2.58 9.85 11.03
CA SER A 230 -2.59 10.95 10.07
C SER A 230 -3.64 10.78 8.96
N ILE A 231 -4.07 9.55 8.68
CA ILE A 231 -5.03 9.22 7.62
C ILE A 231 -6.36 8.89 8.27
N LYS A 232 -7.41 9.65 7.95
CA LYS A 232 -8.77 9.42 8.44
C LYS A 232 -9.48 8.35 7.62
N ASN A 233 -9.55 8.56 6.31
CA ASN A 233 -10.27 7.67 5.41
C ASN A 233 -9.38 7.24 4.26
N ARG A 234 -9.77 6.14 3.58
CA ARG A 234 -9.14 5.69 2.35
C ARG A 234 -10.19 5.31 1.32
N PHE A 235 -9.97 5.76 0.09
CA PHE A 235 -10.73 5.34 -1.10
C PHE A 235 -9.83 4.47 -1.97
N GLU A 236 -10.19 3.22 -2.20
CA GLU A 236 -9.46 2.30 -3.05
C GLU A 236 -10.22 2.01 -4.35
N ILE A 237 -9.55 2.24 -5.47
CA ILE A 237 -9.98 1.82 -6.81
C ILE A 237 -9.36 0.46 -7.05
N ARG A 238 -10.17 -0.59 -7.04
CA ARG A 238 -9.69 -1.97 -7.20
C ARG A 238 -9.98 -2.47 -8.61
N LEU A 239 -8.91 -2.72 -9.36
CA LEU A 239 -8.95 -3.07 -10.78
C LEU A 239 -8.37 -4.46 -11.00
N LYS A 240 -9.01 -5.25 -11.87
CA LYS A 240 -8.55 -6.61 -12.22
C LYS A 240 -8.45 -6.76 -13.74
N ASN A 241 -7.59 -7.68 -14.18
CA ASN A 241 -7.42 -8.10 -15.57
C ASN A 241 -7.33 -6.93 -16.56
N GLU A 242 -8.20 -6.88 -17.56
CA GLU A 242 -8.19 -5.83 -18.57
C GLU A 242 -8.32 -4.42 -18.00
N ARG A 243 -9.12 -4.23 -16.95
CA ARG A 243 -9.29 -2.92 -16.33
C ARG A 243 -8.01 -2.45 -15.63
N ALA A 244 -7.29 -3.36 -15.01
CA ALA A 244 -5.98 -3.07 -14.44
C ALA A 244 -4.94 -2.75 -15.54
N TYR A 245 -4.94 -3.51 -16.63
CA TYR A 245 -4.07 -3.26 -17.78
C TYR A 245 -4.32 -1.88 -18.40
N TYR A 246 -5.59 -1.52 -18.64
CA TYR A 246 -5.90 -0.20 -19.22
C TYR A 246 -5.53 0.95 -18.28
N ALA A 247 -5.68 0.79 -16.97
CA ALA A 247 -5.24 1.78 -16.00
C ALA A 247 -3.71 1.95 -16.01
N VAL A 248 -2.95 0.83 -16.03
CA VAL A 248 -1.48 0.89 -16.16
C VAL A 248 -1.08 1.57 -17.46
N ARG A 249 -1.71 1.23 -18.58
CA ARG A 249 -1.42 1.88 -19.87
C ARG A 249 -1.70 3.38 -19.82
N ASP A 250 -2.80 3.81 -19.20
CA ASP A 250 -3.14 5.23 -19.03
C ASP A 250 -2.10 5.95 -18.15
N LEU A 251 -1.72 5.33 -17.02
CA LEU A 251 -0.66 5.80 -16.14
C LEU A 251 0.66 6.02 -16.88
N LEU A 252 1.09 5.02 -17.67
CA LEU A 252 2.35 5.08 -18.43
C LEU A 252 2.29 6.07 -19.60
N THR A 253 1.11 6.28 -20.18
CA THR A 253 0.94 7.22 -21.31
C THR A 253 0.98 8.67 -20.84
N TYR A 254 0.33 8.98 -19.72
CA TYR A 254 0.13 10.37 -19.31
C TYR A 254 0.98 10.79 -18.10
N HIS A 255 1.58 9.85 -17.37
CA HIS A 255 2.29 10.10 -16.12
C HIS A 255 1.49 10.96 -15.14
N ASP A 256 0.16 10.82 -15.19
CA ASP A 256 -0.81 11.58 -14.41
C ASP A 256 -1.77 10.63 -13.67
N ALA A 257 -1.38 10.25 -12.47
CA ALA A 257 -2.13 9.32 -11.67
C ALA A 257 -3.46 9.89 -11.17
N GLU A 258 -3.53 11.20 -10.93
CA GLU A 258 -4.78 11.89 -10.57
C GLU A 258 -5.80 11.78 -11.70
N ARG A 259 -5.39 12.14 -12.92
CA ARG A 259 -6.21 12.02 -14.11
C ARG A 259 -6.74 10.60 -14.28
N THR A 260 -5.87 9.59 -14.19
CA THR A 260 -6.26 8.19 -14.32
C THR A 260 -7.27 7.78 -13.24
N ALA A 261 -6.99 8.07 -11.96
CA ALA A 261 -7.86 7.69 -10.86
C ALA A 261 -9.23 8.35 -10.94
N PHE A 262 -9.29 9.67 -11.12
CA PHE A 262 -10.57 10.38 -11.14
C PHE A 262 -11.35 10.21 -12.45
N SER A 263 -10.70 9.92 -13.58
CA SER A 263 -11.38 9.48 -14.77
C SER A 263 -12.13 8.16 -14.55
N ILE A 264 -11.51 7.22 -13.82
CA ILE A 264 -12.15 5.96 -13.42
C ILE A 264 -13.31 6.27 -12.46
N ILE A 265 -13.06 7.01 -11.37
CA ILE A 265 -14.09 7.31 -10.36
C ILE A 265 -15.30 7.98 -11.01
N ASN A 266 -15.10 9.04 -11.80
CA ASN A 266 -16.16 9.81 -12.44
C ASN A 266 -16.98 8.99 -13.44
N ARG A 267 -16.36 7.99 -14.08
CA ARG A 267 -17.09 7.08 -14.99
C ARG A 267 -18.08 6.21 -14.23
N TYR A 268 -17.76 5.83 -12.98
CA TYR A 268 -18.53 4.82 -12.26
C TYR A 268 -19.46 5.37 -11.21
N VAL A 269 -19.11 6.49 -10.55
CA VAL A 269 -19.85 6.98 -9.37
C VAL A 269 -19.89 8.50 -9.32
N ARG A 270 -21.06 9.04 -9.03
CA ARG A 270 -21.29 10.44 -8.67
C ARG A 270 -22.25 10.52 -7.50
N PHE A 271 -21.80 11.05 -6.37
CA PHE A 271 -22.67 11.37 -5.24
C PHE A 271 -23.31 12.74 -5.44
N VAL A 272 -24.60 12.81 -5.16
CA VAL A 272 -25.43 13.97 -5.44
C VAL A 272 -26.29 14.33 -4.22
N ASP A 273 -26.84 15.54 -4.24
CA ASP A 273 -27.82 15.98 -3.26
C ASP A 273 -29.20 15.96 -3.91
N LYS A 274 -30.16 15.27 -3.26
CA LYS A 274 -31.51 15.08 -3.77
C LYS A 274 -32.24 16.42 -3.90
N ASP A 275 -32.87 16.64 -5.04
CA ASP A 275 -33.73 17.78 -5.34
C ASP A 275 -35.03 17.26 -5.98
N ASP A 276 -36.10 17.23 -5.19
CA ASP A 276 -37.40 16.69 -5.64
C ASP A 276 -38.06 17.51 -6.77
N THR A 277 -37.51 18.68 -7.08
CA THR A 277 -38.00 19.53 -8.20
C THR A 277 -37.34 19.18 -9.53
N LYS A 278 -36.29 18.33 -9.54
CA LYS A 278 -35.50 17.99 -10.70
C LYS A 278 -35.45 16.47 -10.92
N ARG A 279 -35.11 16.08 -12.14
CA ARG A 279 -34.83 14.68 -12.46
C ARG A 279 -33.50 14.27 -11.76
N ARG A 280 -33.41 13.02 -11.37
CA ARG A 280 -32.24 12.48 -10.69
C ARG A 280 -30.91 12.73 -11.41
N SER A 281 -30.92 12.71 -12.75
CA SER A 281 -29.72 13.02 -13.56
C SER A 281 -29.25 14.47 -13.44
N GLU A 282 -30.15 15.38 -13.05
CA GLU A 282 -29.91 16.83 -12.92
C GLU A 282 -29.60 17.25 -11.48
N TRP A 283 -29.64 16.31 -10.53
CA TRP A 283 -29.29 16.60 -9.14
C TRP A 283 -27.85 17.09 -9.04
N GLN A 284 -27.63 18.07 -8.19
CA GLN A 284 -26.32 18.67 -8.00
C GLN A 284 -25.35 17.66 -7.40
N THR A 285 -24.09 17.69 -7.86
CA THR A 285 -23.03 16.93 -7.22
C THR A 285 -22.83 17.44 -5.81
N ASN A 286 -22.82 16.52 -4.83
CA ASN A 286 -22.57 16.85 -3.44
C ASN A 286 -21.25 17.63 -3.30
N GLU A 287 -21.23 18.69 -2.50
CA GLU A 287 -20.12 19.62 -2.42
C GLU A 287 -18.83 18.95 -1.91
N ARG A 288 -18.91 18.12 -0.86
CA ARG A 288 -17.76 17.36 -0.34
C ARG A 288 -17.21 16.39 -1.39
N TRP A 289 -18.09 15.74 -2.14
CA TRP A 289 -17.70 14.87 -3.24
C TRP A 289 -17.06 15.64 -4.40
N ALA A 290 -17.59 16.80 -4.77
CA ALA A 290 -17.02 17.67 -5.78
C ALA A 290 -15.60 18.14 -5.40
N TRP A 291 -15.41 18.50 -4.13
CA TRP A 291 -14.09 18.86 -3.60
C TRP A 291 -13.12 17.66 -3.64
N PHE A 292 -13.57 16.46 -3.23
CA PHE A 292 -12.77 15.25 -3.35
C PHE A 292 -12.32 14.99 -4.79
N LEU A 293 -13.19 15.23 -5.77
CA LEU A 293 -12.89 15.05 -7.19
C LEU A 293 -11.96 16.13 -7.78
N GLY A 294 -11.64 17.17 -7.06
CA GLY A 294 -10.68 18.19 -7.50
C GLY A 294 -11.22 19.61 -7.55
N LYS A 295 -12.51 19.85 -7.25
CA LYS A 295 -13.07 21.19 -7.20
C LYS A 295 -12.46 21.95 -6.00
N ASP A 296 -11.83 23.08 -6.28
CA ASP A 296 -11.30 24.00 -5.26
C ASP A 296 -10.21 23.37 -4.34
N ARG A 297 -9.50 22.33 -4.80
CA ARG A 297 -8.34 21.77 -4.11
C ARG A 297 -7.10 21.70 -5.02
N GLY A 298 -5.93 21.58 -4.38
CA GLY A 298 -4.67 21.33 -5.09
C GLY A 298 -4.64 19.98 -5.80
N ARG A 299 -3.75 19.88 -6.80
CA ARG A 299 -3.59 18.64 -7.60
C ARG A 299 -3.09 17.50 -6.75
N LEU A 300 -3.71 16.33 -6.90
CA LEU A 300 -3.30 15.09 -6.25
C LEU A 300 -2.17 14.42 -7.06
N LYS A 301 -1.13 14.01 -6.37
CA LYS A 301 0.00 13.30 -6.99
C LYS A 301 0.13 11.89 -6.46
N LEU A 302 0.69 11.01 -7.29
CA LEU A 302 1.13 9.71 -6.84
C LEU A 302 2.32 9.89 -5.89
N THR A 303 2.18 9.39 -4.68
CA THR A 303 3.21 9.46 -3.64
C THR A 303 3.78 8.08 -3.37
N THR A 304 4.99 8.02 -2.86
CA THR A 304 5.60 6.83 -2.30
C THR A 304 5.75 7.02 -0.79
N GLN A 305 5.56 5.93 -0.05
CA GLN A 305 5.72 5.89 1.41
C GLN A 305 6.58 4.67 1.76
N PRO A 306 7.88 4.68 1.40
CA PRO A 306 8.73 3.51 1.56
C PRO A 306 8.85 3.12 3.03
N GLU A 307 8.55 1.86 3.32
CA GLU A 307 8.72 1.24 4.63
C GLU A 307 9.67 0.07 4.48
N PRO A 308 10.87 0.10 5.08
CA PRO A 308 11.78 -1.04 5.03
C PRO A 308 11.17 -2.25 5.76
N TYR A 309 11.58 -3.45 5.36
CA TYR A 309 11.25 -4.65 6.12
C TYR A 309 11.82 -4.55 7.53
N ASP A 310 10.99 -4.84 8.52
CA ASP A 310 11.35 -4.82 9.92
C ASP A 310 10.90 -6.11 10.65
N PHE A 311 11.42 -6.31 11.84
CA PHE A 311 11.07 -7.43 12.71
C PHE A 311 9.99 -7.07 13.75
N ASN A 312 9.42 -5.86 13.69
CA ASN A 312 8.54 -5.30 14.72
C ASN A 312 7.28 -6.15 14.92
N ARG A 313 6.71 -6.74 13.84
CA ARG A 313 5.56 -7.65 13.97
C ARG A 313 5.87 -8.84 14.88
N THR A 314 7.05 -9.44 14.72
CA THR A 314 7.50 -10.56 15.58
C THR A 314 7.81 -10.09 17.00
N LEU A 315 8.47 -8.94 17.15
CA LEU A 315 8.73 -8.35 18.47
C LEU A 315 7.45 -8.02 19.22
N ASN A 316 6.45 -7.45 18.56
CA ASN A 316 5.14 -7.17 19.15
C ASN A 316 4.40 -8.45 19.54
N TRP A 317 4.49 -9.51 18.73
CA TRP A 317 3.94 -10.81 19.08
C TRP A 317 4.64 -11.39 20.33
N LEU A 318 5.98 -11.36 20.37
CA LEU A 318 6.75 -11.80 21.54
C LEU A 318 6.36 -11.02 22.80
N ALA A 319 6.25 -9.68 22.67
CA ALA A 319 5.86 -8.82 23.79
C ALA A 319 4.47 -9.17 24.34
N ARG A 320 3.50 -9.44 23.48
CA ARG A 320 2.10 -9.71 23.88
C ARG A 320 1.89 -11.15 24.36
N GLN A 321 2.54 -12.13 23.74
CA GLN A 321 2.23 -13.55 23.97
C GLN A 321 3.26 -14.27 24.85
N VAL A 322 4.49 -13.79 24.91
CA VAL A 322 5.61 -14.53 25.51
C VAL A 322 6.29 -13.77 26.64
N ALA A 323 6.29 -12.43 26.59
CA ALA A 323 7.06 -11.60 27.54
C ALA A 323 6.72 -11.86 29.01
N SER A 324 5.44 -12.04 29.35
CA SER A 324 5.03 -12.36 30.74
C SER A 324 5.62 -13.68 31.24
N THR A 325 5.65 -14.69 30.37
CA THR A 325 6.25 -16.00 30.71
C THR A 325 7.76 -15.89 30.85
N LEU A 326 8.40 -15.12 29.93
CA LEU A 326 9.85 -14.85 30.02
C LEU A 326 10.20 -14.09 31.29
N GLN A 327 9.36 -13.15 31.73
CA GLN A 327 9.57 -12.41 32.99
C GLN A 327 9.57 -13.34 34.21
N VAL A 328 8.64 -14.32 34.24
CA VAL A 328 8.63 -15.34 35.31
C VAL A 328 9.93 -16.13 35.29
N ALA A 329 10.32 -16.63 34.13
CA ALA A 329 11.53 -17.44 33.98
C ALA A 329 12.82 -16.65 34.32
N GLU A 330 12.91 -15.37 33.91
CA GLU A 330 14.01 -14.48 34.27
C GLU A 330 14.06 -14.21 35.80
N THR A 331 12.90 -14.07 36.43
CA THR A 331 12.80 -13.88 37.89
C THR A 331 13.31 -15.13 38.62
N LEU A 332 12.95 -16.33 38.14
CA LEU A 332 13.42 -17.59 38.68
C LEU A 332 14.93 -17.75 38.47
N ASP A 333 15.47 -17.37 37.31
CA ASP A 333 16.91 -17.35 37.05
C ASP A 333 17.64 -16.48 38.06
N LYS A 334 17.13 -15.28 38.34
CA LYS A 334 17.72 -14.35 39.35
C LYS A 334 17.63 -14.90 40.78
N GLN A 335 16.53 -15.57 41.14
CA GLN A 335 16.33 -16.14 42.47
C GLN A 335 17.23 -17.36 42.75
N ASN A 336 17.45 -18.17 41.70
CA ASN A 336 18.19 -19.45 41.82
C ASN A 336 19.64 -19.34 41.32
N ASP A 337 20.11 -18.16 40.95
CA ASP A 337 21.42 -17.92 40.33
C ASP A 337 21.67 -18.85 39.12
N THR A 338 20.65 -18.97 38.26
CA THR A 338 20.69 -19.80 37.04
C THR A 338 20.66 -18.91 35.77
N THR A 339 20.92 -19.54 34.60
CA THR A 339 20.99 -18.85 33.30
C THR A 339 20.11 -19.53 32.26
N ILE A 340 18.98 -20.11 32.69
CA ILE A 340 18.12 -20.95 31.86
C ILE A 340 17.67 -20.22 30.60
N ILE A 341 17.20 -18.96 30.75
CA ILE A 341 16.71 -18.15 29.59
C ILE A 341 17.87 -17.86 28.63
N ARG A 342 19.00 -17.43 29.14
CA ARG A 342 20.19 -17.14 28.35
C ARG A 342 20.68 -18.35 27.58
N ASP A 343 20.74 -19.51 28.26
CA ASP A 343 21.20 -20.76 27.67
C ASP A 343 20.21 -21.29 26.66
N MET A 344 18.90 -21.17 26.89
CA MET A 344 17.86 -21.50 25.95
C MET A 344 17.99 -20.69 24.65
N VAL A 345 18.17 -19.38 24.75
CA VAL A 345 18.36 -18.50 23.58
C VAL A 345 19.68 -18.80 22.87
N LYS A 346 20.77 -18.97 23.62
CA LYS A 346 22.10 -19.26 23.06
C LYS A 346 22.18 -20.59 22.33
N ASN A 347 21.47 -21.61 22.83
CA ASN A 347 21.46 -22.95 22.26
C ASN A 347 20.36 -23.15 21.19
N ALA A 348 19.52 -22.14 20.94
CA ALA A 348 18.50 -22.21 19.92
C ALA A 348 19.11 -22.35 18.51
N LYS A 349 18.65 -23.35 17.77
CA LYS A 349 19.07 -23.57 16.37
C LYS A 349 18.20 -22.71 15.45
N LEU A 350 18.82 -21.80 14.71
CA LEU A 350 18.10 -21.05 13.67
C LEU A 350 17.77 -21.97 12.51
N THR A 351 16.48 -21.99 12.12
CA THR A 351 16.05 -22.59 10.86
C THR A 351 16.61 -21.80 9.68
N ASP A 352 16.66 -22.39 8.49
CA ASP A 352 17.17 -21.70 7.30
C ASP A 352 16.33 -20.46 6.98
N ARG A 353 15.01 -20.52 7.21
CA ARG A 353 14.13 -19.35 7.16
C ARG A 353 14.59 -18.22 8.10
N LEU A 354 14.87 -18.51 9.36
CA LEU A 354 15.30 -17.50 10.33
C LEU A 354 16.71 -16.95 10.03
N LYS A 355 17.60 -17.79 9.46
CA LYS A 355 18.90 -17.32 8.95
C LYS A 355 18.71 -16.31 7.82
N LYS A 356 17.78 -16.56 6.90
CA LYS A 356 17.44 -15.61 5.81
C LYS A 356 16.84 -14.32 6.33
N VAL A 357 15.89 -14.39 7.27
CA VAL A 357 15.35 -13.20 7.95
C VAL A 357 16.48 -12.37 8.59
N LEU A 358 17.39 -13.03 9.31
CA LEU A 358 18.55 -12.36 9.91
C LEU A 358 19.45 -11.72 8.85
N GLN A 359 19.71 -12.41 7.75
CA GLN A 359 20.47 -11.88 6.61
C GLN A 359 19.82 -10.62 6.03
N GLN A 360 18.50 -10.65 5.78
CA GLN A 360 17.73 -9.51 5.27
C GLN A 360 17.80 -8.29 6.19
N LEU A 361 17.73 -8.52 7.52
CA LEU A 361 17.75 -7.44 8.53
C LEU A 361 19.16 -6.92 8.85
N SER A 362 20.21 -7.66 8.47
CA SER A 362 21.60 -7.32 8.79
C SER A 362 22.33 -6.56 7.69
N VAL A 363 21.69 -6.37 6.52
CA VAL A 363 22.30 -5.67 5.38
C VAL A 363 21.43 -4.49 4.96
N SER A 364 22.05 -3.52 4.28
CA SER A 364 21.30 -2.40 3.72
C SER A 364 20.55 -2.79 2.45
N THR A 365 19.58 -1.98 2.05
CA THR A 365 18.75 -2.20 0.85
C THR A 365 19.60 -2.31 -0.42
N GLU A 366 20.66 -1.52 -0.51
CA GLU A 366 21.59 -1.48 -1.67
C GLU A 366 22.33 -2.81 -1.87
N VAL A 367 22.57 -3.58 -0.82
CA VAL A 367 23.21 -4.91 -0.92
C VAL A 367 22.27 -5.94 -1.53
N MET A 368 20.96 -5.78 -1.35
CA MET A 368 19.94 -6.71 -1.81
C MET A 368 19.50 -6.49 -3.26
N ILE A 369 19.81 -5.33 -3.85
CA ILE A 369 19.50 -5.02 -5.25
C ILE A 369 20.59 -5.54 -6.20
N MET A 370 20.22 -5.73 -7.48
CA MET A 370 21.16 -6.02 -8.55
C MET A 370 22.00 -4.77 -8.85
N GLU A 371 23.28 -4.95 -9.10
CA GLU A 371 24.13 -3.90 -9.65
C GLU A 371 23.73 -3.64 -11.11
N GLU A 372 23.74 -2.36 -11.54
CA GLU A 372 23.43 -1.98 -12.92
C GLU A 372 24.47 -2.47 -13.93
#